data_004912da2022c651af343ee54eb98704
#
_entry.id   004912da2022c651af343ee54eb98704
#
_cell.length_a   1.000
_cell.length_b   1.000
_cell.length_c   1.000
_cell.angle_alpha   90.00
_cell.angle_beta   90.00
_cell.angle_gamma   90.00
#
_symmetry.space_group_name_H-M   'P 1'
#
loop_
_entity.id
_entity.type
_entity.pdbx_description
1 polymer ?
#
loop_
_entity_poly.entity_id
_entity_poly.type
_entity_poly.pdbx_seq_one_letter_code
_entity_poly.pdbx_strand_id
1 'polypeptide(L)'
;MSLGVSMDKVFISQLHVETIIGVYDFEKKSKQSLYFDIEMLSDIKPAAQNDDINLALDYAKVSERVIEHSTAKPVELLETLVEQLAQIILTEFNTPQVTIKVSKPAAVAQAQTVGVEITRNKATA
;
A
#
# COMPACT_ATOMS: atom_id res chain seq x y z
N MET A 1 -17.69 16.40 16.76
CA MET A 1 -17.07 16.26 15.64
C MET A 1 -15.68 16.00 15.84
N SER A 2 -15.31 15.09 15.51
CA SER A 2 -13.91 14.88 15.50
C SER A 2 -13.17 15.81 14.59
N LEU A 3 -13.85 16.81 14.12
CA LEU A 3 -13.20 17.73 13.25
C LEU A 3 -12.03 18.32 13.97
N GLY A 4 -10.92 18.38 13.36
CA GLY A 4 -9.73 18.86 13.95
C GLY A 4 -8.94 17.85 14.74
N VAL A 5 -9.45 16.66 14.93
CA VAL A 5 -8.64 15.59 15.48
C VAL A 5 -7.68 15.14 14.40
N SER A 6 -6.41 15.43 14.59
CA SER A 6 -5.36 14.97 13.69
C SER A 6 -4.94 13.59 14.12
N MET A 7 -4.85 12.69 13.17
CA MET A 7 -4.26 11.40 13.41
C MET A 7 -2.82 11.42 12.95
N ASP A 8 -2.03 10.60 13.60
CA ASP A 8 -0.66 10.38 13.19
C ASP A 8 -0.65 9.45 11.97
N LYS A 9 0.51 9.25 11.42
CA LYS A 9 0.67 8.35 10.27
C LYS A 9 1.69 7.29 10.58
N VAL A 10 1.36 6.07 10.20
CA VAL A 10 2.33 4.97 10.11
C VAL A 10 2.61 4.80 8.63
N PHE A 11 3.87 4.75 8.24
CA PHE A 11 4.18 4.68 6.82
C PHE A 11 5.23 3.63 6.51
N ILE A 12 5.20 3.18 5.26
CA ILE A 12 6.17 2.27 4.69
C ILE A 12 6.70 2.97 3.43
N SER A 13 8.01 3.09 3.32
CA SER A 13 8.62 3.81 2.22
C SER A 13 9.41 2.87 1.33
N GLN A 14 9.16 2.94 0.03
CA GLN A 14 9.90 2.20 -0.99
C GLN A 14 9.93 0.69 -0.74
N LEU A 15 8.77 0.11 -0.42
CA LEU A 15 8.66 -1.34 -0.29
C LEU A 15 8.81 -1.97 -1.68
N HIS A 16 9.88 -2.74 -1.86
CA HIS A 16 10.19 -3.35 -3.14
C HIS A 16 9.46 -4.68 -3.30
N VAL A 17 8.75 -4.83 -4.40
CA VAL A 17 8.08 -6.08 -4.75
C VAL A 17 8.39 -6.42 -6.20
N GLU A 18 8.83 -7.65 -6.46
CA GLU A 18 9.00 -8.14 -7.81
C GLU A 18 7.79 -9.00 -8.17
N THR A 19 7.12 -8.64 -9.26
CA THR A 19 5.93 -9.35 -9.70
C THR A 19 5.69 -9.15 -11.18
N ILE A 20 4.84 -10.01 -11.73
CA ILE A 20 4.41 -9.89 -13.12
C ILE A 20 3.25 -8.88 -13.15
N ILE A 21 3.41 -7.82 -13.92
CA ILE A 21 2.37 -6.80 -14.07
C ILE A 21 2.53 -6.12 -15.43
N GLY A 22 1.42 -5.86 -16.10
CA GLY A 22 1.41 -5.15 -17.36
C GLY A 22 0.42 -5.71 -18.35
N VAL A 23 0.10 -4.89 -19.35
CA VAL A 23 -0.86 -5.22 -20.40
C VAL A 23 -0.20 -5.97 -21.56
N TYR A 24 1.04 -5.62 -21.85
CA TYR A 24 1.74 -6.15 -23.03
C TYR A 24 2.28 -7.55 -22.79
N ASP A 25 2.33 -8.37 -23.85
CA ASP A 25 2.77 -9.75 -23.76
C ASP A 25 4.18 -9.90 -23.18
N PHE A 26 5.11 -9.00 -23.55
CA PHE A 26 6.46 -9.08 -23.03
C PHE A 26 6.52 -8.81 -21.52
N GLU A 27 5.58 -8.01 -20.99
CA GLU A 27 5.50 -7.74 -19.55
C GLU A 27 5.04 -8.96 -18.77
N LYS A 28 4.28 -9.84 -19.40
CA LYS A 28 3.72 -11.04 -18.75
C LYS A 28 4.72 -12.17 -18.63
N LYS A 29 5.90 -12.02 -19.22
CA LYS A 29 6.90 -13.10 -19.29
C LYS A 29 8.00 -13.00 -18.25
N SER A 30 8.11 -11.88 -17.56
CA SER A 30 9.14 -11.69 -16.54
C SER A 30 8.66 -10.77 -15.44
N LYS A 31 9.28 -10.93 -14.28
CA LYS A 31 8.97 -10.08 -13.13
C LYS A 31 9.54 -8.70 -13.32
N GLN A 32 8.81 -7.71 -12.82
CA GLN A 32 9.24 -6.32 -12.81
C GLN A 32 9.26 -5.82 -11.37
N SER A 33 10.07 -4.81 -11.12
CA SER A 33 10.16 -4.18 -9.80
C SER A 33 9.08 -3.14 -9.65
N LEU A 34 8.35 -3.22 -8.55
CA LEU A 34 7.43 -2.19 -8.09
C LEU A 34 7.93 -1.68 -6.75
N TYR A 35 7.69 -0.40 -6.49
CA TYR A 35 8.00 0.21 -5.20
C TYR A 35 6.75 0.85 -4.65
N PHE A 36 6.40 0.51 -3.42
CA PHE A 36 5.23 1.03 -2.76
C PHE A 36 5.60 2.01 -1.65
N ASP A 37 4.91 3.14 -1.63
CA ASP A 37 4.91 4.05 -0.50
C ASP A 37 3.49 4.01 0.07
N ILE A 38 3.37 3.68 1.34
CA ILE A 38 2.08 3.47 1.97
C ILE A 38 2.00 4.34 3.22
N GLU A 39 0.94 5.14 3.33
CA GLU A 39 0.67 5.93 4.52
C GLU A 39 -0.68 5.52 5.08
N MET A 40 -0.73 5.27 6.38
CA MET A 40 -1.93 4.84 7.07
C MET A 40 -2.17 5.75 8.26
N LEU A 41 -3.37 6.31 8.37
CA LEU A 41 -3.70 7.13 9.53
C LEU A 41 -3.85 6.22 10.75
N SER A 42 -3.33 6.66 11.88
CA SER A 42 -3.39 5.89 13.12
C SER A 42 -3.19 6.82 14.30
N ASP A 43 -3.96 6.62 15.35
CA ASP A 43 -3.66 7.26 16.64
C ASP A 43 -2.64 6.38 17.35
N ILE A 44 -1.40 6.81 17.37
CA ILE A 44 -0.30 5.99 17.92
C ILE A 44 -0.18 6.08 19.44
N LYS A 45 -0.94 6.94 20.09
CA LYS A 45 -0.78 7.18 21.53
C LYS A 45 -0.98 5.95 22.40
N PRO A 46 -2.05 5.16 22.19
CA PRO A 46 -2.24 3.97 23.05
C PRO A 46 -1.08 2.98 22.98
N ALA A 47 -0.57 2.74 21.77
CA ALA A 47 0.58 1.84 21.60
C ALA A 47 1.82 2.41 22.28
N ALA A 48 2.06 3.71 22.13
CA ALA A 48 3.21 4.37 22.72
C ALA A 48 3.14 4.42 24.23
N GLN A 49 1.95 4.67 24.79
CA GLN A 49 1.78 4.74 26.23
C GLN A 49 2.00 3.39 26.93
N ASN A 50 1.67 2.30 26.25
CA ASN A 50 1.76 0.95 26.81
C ASN A 50 2.93 0.15 26.26
N ASP A 51 3.64 0.68 25.28
CA ASP A 51 4.73 -0.02 24.59
C ASP A 51 4.27 -1.41 24.14
N ASP A 52 3.10 -1.48 23.49
CA ASP A 52 2.42 -2.72 23.18
C ASP A 52 2.10 -2.82 21.70
N ILE A 53 2.72 -3.80 21.02
CA ILE A 53 2.51 -4.02 19.59
C ILE A 53 1.06 -4.38 19.28
N ASN A 54 0.34 -4.97 20.20
CA ASN A 54 -1.06 -5.33 19.96
C ASN A 54 -1.98 -4.11 19.84
N LEU A 55 -1.53 -2.96 20.30
CA LEU A 55 -2.24 -1.70 20.17
C LEU A 55 -1.75 -0.88 18.98
N ALA A 56 -0.71 -1.35 18.30
CA ALA A 56 -0.10 -0.64 17.19
C ALA A 56 -0.63 -1.13 15.85
N LEU A 57 -0.51 -0.26 14.85
CA LEU A 57 -0.69 -0.66 13.45
C LEU A 57 0.64 -1.29 13.01
N ASP A 58 0.64 -2.61 12.84
CA ASP A 58 1.85 -3.38 12.57
C ASP A 58 2.25 -3.28 11.10
N TYR A 59 3.19 -2.36 10.81
CA TYR A 59 3.65 -2.12 9.44
C TYR A 59 4.37 -3.33 8.84
N ALA A 60 4.96 -4.19 9.66
CA ALA A 60 5.59 -5.41 9.15
C ALA A 60 4.55 -6.36 8.58
N LYS A 61 3.42 -6.52 9.26
CA LYS A 61 2.32 -7.36 8.77
C LYS A 61 1.66 -6.76 7.53
N VAL A 62 1.51 -5.43 7.51
CA VAL A 62 1.00 -4.75 6.30
C VAL A 62 1.93 -5.03 5.12
N SER A 63 3.23 -4.90 5.32
CA SER A 63 4.23 -5.15 4.26
C SER A 63 4.15 -6.57 3.76
N GLU A 64 4.08 -7.55 4.65
CA GLU A 64 3.95 -8.96 4.30
C GLU A 64 2.69 -9.20 3.45
N ARG A 65 1.59 -8.58 3.86
CA ARG A 65 0.31 -8.74 3.15
C ARG A 65 0.34 -8.11 1.76
N VAL A 66 0.96 -6.96 1.63
CA VAL A 66 1.14 -6.29 0.33
C VAL A 66 1.96 -7.16 -0.61
N ILE A 67 3.07 -7.71 -0.13
CA ILE A 67 3.92 -8.59 -0.93
C ILE A 67 3.16 -9.84 -1.33
N GLU A 68 2.47 -10.48 -0.40
CA GLU A 68 1.71 -11.69 -0.66
C GLU A 68 0.66 -11.47 -1.75
N HIS A 69 -0.16 -10.43 -1.62
CA HIS A 69 -1.20 -10.17 -2.61
C HIS A 69 -0.62 -9.80 -3.96
N SER A 70 0.41 -8.96 -3.97
CA SER A 70 1.02 -8.48 -5.21
C SER A 70 1.68 -9.59 -6.02
N THR A 71 2.10 -10.66 -5.36
CA THR A 71 2.79 -11.77 -6.03
C THR A 71 1.90 -12.99 -6.27
N ALA A 72 0.73 -13.05 -5.64
CA ALA A 72 -0.11 -14.24 -5.70
C ALA A 72 -0.84 -14.38 -7.03
N LYS A 73 -1.30 -13.28 -7.60
CA LYS A 73 -2.15 -13.33 -8.79
C LYS A 73 -1.91 -12.09 -9.65
N PRO A 74 -1.30 -12.25 -10.82
CA PRO A 74 -0.99 -11.11 -11.68
C PRO A 74 -2.24 -10.35 -12.11
N VAL A 75 -2.14 -9.03 -12.16
CA VAL A 75 -3.12 -8.16 -12.77
C VAL A 75 -2.42 -7.33 -13.84
N GLU A 76 -3.19 -6.69 -14.72
CA GLU A 76 -2.60 -5.92 -15.81
C GLU A 76 -2.27 -4.49 -15.44
N LEU A 77 -3.13 -3.85 -14.65
CA LEU A 77 -3.02 -2.42 -14.37
C LEU A 77 -2.55 -2.16 -12.94
N LEU A 78 -1.70 -1.15 -12.79
CA LEU A 78 -1.32 -0.66 -11.45
C LEU A 78 -2.55 -0.16 -10.69
N GLU A 79 -3.49 0.45 -11.40
CA GLU A 79 -4.75 0.93 -10.83
C GLU A 79 -5.53 -0.20 -10.15
N THR A 80 -5.60 -1.35 -10.81
CA THR A 80 -6.27 -2.53 -10.25
C THR A 80 -5.59 -2.98 -8.98
N LEU A 81 -4.26 -3.04 -9.02
CA LEU A 81 -3.47 -3.52 -7.89
C LEU A 81 -3.64 -2.62 -6.66
N VAL A 82 -3.52 -1.30 -6.84
CA VAL A 82 -3.61 -0.38 -5.69
C VAL A 82 -5.02 -0.35 -5.10
N GLU A 83 -6.07 -0.47 -5.92
CA GLU A 83 -7.43 -0.56 -5.39
C GLU A 83 -7.62 -1.82 -4.56
N GLN A 84 -7.12 -2.95 -5.03
CA GLN A 84 -7.19 -4.21 -4.28
C GLN A 84 -6.43 -4.10 -2.95
N LEU A 85 -5.21 -3.55 -2.99
CA LEU A 85 -4.40 -3.40 -1.79
C LEU A 85 -5.04 -2.43 -0.79
N ALA A 86 -5.63 -1.35 -1.26
CA ALA A 86 -6.31 -0.41 -0.39
C ALA A 86 -7.46 -1.08 0.36
N GLN A 87 -8.27 -1.88 -0.33
CA GLN A 87 -9.39 -2.60 0.30
C GLN A 87 -8.91 -3.62 1.31
N ILE A 88 -7.83 -4.33 0.99
CA ILE A 88 -7.23 -5.30 1.91
C ILE A 88 -6.77 -4.60 3.19
N ILE A 89 -6.04 -3.50 3.05
CA ILE A 89 -5.51 -2.77 4.20
C ILE A 89 -6.64 -2.22 5.06
N LEU A 90 -7.64 -1.61 4.44
CA LEU A 90 -8.76 -1.04 5.18
C LEU A 90 -9.63 -2.10 5.86
N THR A 91 -9.70 -3.30 5.29
CA THR A 91 -10.50 -4.39 5.84
C THR A 91 -9.76 -5.16 6.93
N GLU A 92 -8.48 -5.42 6.73
CA GLU A 92 -7.71 -6.32 7.60
C GLU A 92 -6.94 -5.60 8.71
N PHE A 93 -6.73 -4.30 8.59
CA PHE A 93 -5.95 -3.54 9.56
C PHE A 93 -6.77 -2.37 10.11
N ASN A 94 -6.40 -1.94 11.31
CA ASN A 94 -7.12 -0.89 12.00
C ASN A 94 -6.61 0.49 11.58
N THR A 95 -7.02 0.93 10.40
CA THR A 95 -6.75 2.27 9.91
C THR A 95 -7.98 2.80 9.17
N PRO A 96 -8.35 4.07 9.39
CA PRO A 96 -9.52 4.65 8.71
C PRO A 96 -9.20 5.15 7.31
N GLN A 97 -7.93 5.34 6.98
CA GLN A 97 -7.54 5.89 5.68
C GLN A 97 -6.16 5.38 5.30
N VAL A 98 -6.02 4.99 4.04
CA VAL A 98 -4.73 4.59 3.47
C VAL A 98 -4.47 5.36 2.19
N THR A 99 -3.22 5.80 2.03
CA THR A 99 -2.70 6.35 0.77
C THR A 99 -1.64 5.39 0.27
N ILE A 100 -1.79 4.93 -0.97
CA ILE A 100 -0.84 4.01 -1.60
C ILE A 100 -0.34 4.62 -2.88
N LYS A 101 0.98 4.70 -3.00
CA LYS A 101 1.65 5.12 -4.22
C LYS A 101 2.47 3.94 -4.70
N VAL A 102 2.25 3.52 -5.94
CA VAL A 102 3.05 2.48 -6.57
C VAL A 102 3.85 3.09 -7.71
N SER A 103 5.13 2.75 -7.78
CA SER A 103 6.05 3.22 -8.82
C SER A 103 6.59 2.03 -9.60
N LYS A 104 6.70 2.22 -10.92
CA LYS A 104 7.20 1.21 -11.87
C LYS A 104 8.31 1.86 -12.70
N PRO A 105 9.57 1.76 -12.26
CA PRO A 105 10.66 2.56 -12.83
C PRO A 105 10.97 2.28 -14.28
N ALA A 106 10.79 1.07 -14.76
CA ALA A 106 11.22 0.68 -16.10
C ALA A 106 10.14 0.86 -17.18
N ALA A 107 8.98 1.41 -16.83
CA ALA A 107 7.84 1.42 -17.74
C ALA A 107 8.00 2.38 -18.90
N VAL A 108 8.62 3.52 -18.67
CA VAL A 108 8.85 4.55 -19.70
C VAL A 108 10.31 4.97 -19.65
N ALA A 109 11.01 4.78 -20.76
CA ALA A 109 12.46 4.99 -20.80
C ALA A 109 12.87 6.42 -20.45
N GLN A 110 12.06 7.40 -20.81
CA GLN A 110 12.37 8.82 -20.60
C GLN A 110 11.99 9.33 -19.21
N ALA A 111 11.32 8.53 -18.40
CA ALA A 111 10.93 8.91 -17.05
C ALA A 111 11.75 8.13 -16.02
N GLN A 112 12.04 8.75 -14.88
CA GLN A 112 12.66 8.00 -13.78
C GLN A 112 11.74 6.90 -13.29
N THR A 113 10.47 7.21 -13.17
CA THR A 113 9.44 6.26 -12.78
C THR A 113 8.09 6.76 -13.23
N VAL A 114 7.15 5.88 -13.31
CA VAL A 114 5.74 6.20 -13.50
C VAL A 114 4.95 5.43 -12.46
N GLY A 115 3.72 5.84 -12.20
CA GLY A 115 2.93 5.12 -11.23
C GLY A 115 1.57 5.73 -10.98
N VAL A 116 0.94 5.25 -9.91
CA VAL A 116 -0.40 5.67 -9.50
C VAL A 116 -0.39 5.89 -7.99
N GLU A 117 -1.05 6.94 -7.54
CA GLU A 117 -1.24 7.18 -6.12
C GLU A 117 -2.74 7.36 -5.86
N ILE A 118 -3.25 6.65 -4.87
CA ILE A 118 -4.65 6.77 -4.46
C ILE A 118 -4.76 6.94 -2.95
N THR A 119 -5.83 7.58 -2.50
CA THR A 119 -6.20 7.65 -1.10
C THR A 119 -7.62 7.09 -0.97
N ARG A 120 -7.80 6.16 -0.03
CA ARG A 120 -9.12 5.54 0.20
C ARG A 120 -9.43 5.52 1.69
N ASN A 121 -10.71 5.67 1.99
CA ASN A 121 -11.21 5.68 3.37
C ASN A 121 -11.99 4.40 3.63
N LYS A 122 -11.96 3.97 4.90
CA LYS A 122 -12.77 2.84 5.34
C LYS A 122 -14.24 3.18 5.13
N ALA A 123 -15.00 2.23 4.58
CA ALA A 123 -16.40 2.42 4.39
C ALA A 123 -17.12 2.63 5.72
N THR A 124 -18.05 3.58 5.75
CA THR A 124 -18.89 3.77 6.93
C THR A 124 -20.07 2.82 6.84
N ALA A 125 -20.41 2.22 7.97
CA ALA A 125 -21.54 1.30 8.04
C ALA A 125 -22.86 2.04 7.95
#